data_111227f1e63b3072c586ba13334b8a01
#
_entry.id   111227f1e63b3072c586ba13334b8a01
#
_cell.length_a   1.000
_cell.length_b   1.000
_cell.length_c   1.000
_cell.angle_alpha   90.00
_cell.angle_beta   90.00
_cell.angle_gamma   90.00
#
_symmetry.space_group_name_H-M   'P 1'
#
loop_
_entity.id
_entity.type
_entity.pdbx_description
1 polymer ?
#
loop_
_entity_poly.entity_id
_entity_poly.type
_entity_poly.pdbx_seq_one_letter_code
_entity_poly.pdbx_strand_id
1 'polypeptide(L)'
;NRIFALEIDHSNPDIVYFESNGDLFKTNDGGLTWSEIGDASFQSEDHNVKDIVMHPSISSELYLSSNRGFFKSTDGGLNWTEIMDGEFQEIEINPSNALMLYTIKVVDNRTEFYKSTDGGNSFTIQTAGWPNPTGPNDHQERVEIAVTPANPSLIYANATGSANGGSGTYGIYLSQDEGTSWTFQCCGGQPAGPPSLTNINMMGWDKEGEDDGGQYYYDVGLAVDPVNPDKLHLGGVNHWVSNDAGVTWVCPAKWSEPAEPGYVHADIHDIRFFDNELWIACDGGIFMSTDGGTTMNKCQV
;
A
#
# COMPACT_ATOMS: atom_id res chain seq x y z
N ASN A 1 -22.25 3.08 1.69
CA ASN A 1 -21.37 2.40 0.72
C ASN A 1 -19.94 2.84 1.03
N ARG A 2 -19.00 1.92 0.97
CA ARG A 2 -17.57 2.19 1.12
C ARG A 2 -16.93 2.07 -0.25
N ILE A 3 -15.91 2.88 -0.53
CA ILE A 3 -15.02 2.75 -1.68
C ILE A 3 -13.70 2.20 -1.11
N PHE A 4 -13.21 1.09 -1.66
CA PHE A 4 -11.98 0.45 -1.20
C PHE A 4 -10.82 0.64 -2.18
N ALA A 5 -11.13 0.81 -3.47
CA ALA A 5 -10.13 1.05 -4.50
C ALA A 5 -10.62 2.14 -5.46
N LEU A 6 -9.70 2.99 -5.89
CA LEU A 6 -9.95 4.08 -6.84
C LEU A 6 -8.73 4.26 -7.72
N GLU A 7 -8.95 4.37 -9.04
CA GLU A 7 -7.89 4.63 -10.01
C GLU A 7 -8.33 5.67 -11.04
N ILE A 8 -7.42 6.54 -11.42
CA ILE A 8 -7.64 7.63 -12.39
C ILE A 8 -6.76 7.39 -13.61
N ASP A 9 -7.32 7.53 -14.81
CA ASP A 9 -6.55 7.44 -16.05
C ASP A 9 -5.48 8.55 -16.12
N HIS A 10 -4.22 8.14 -16.16
CA HIS A 10 -3.07 9.06 -16.17
C HIS A 10 -3.04 10.01 -17.38
N SER A 11 -3.73 9.65 -18.47
CA SER A 11 -3.79 10.44 -19.70
C SER A 11 -5.07 11.26 -19.85
N ASN A 12 -6.13 10.90 -19.10
CA ASN A 12 -7.42 11.57 -19.15
C ASN A 12 -8.12 11.53 -17.78
N PRO A 13 -8.02 12.57 -16.95
CA PRO A 13 -8.58 12.60 -15.60
C PRO A 13 -10.12 12.55 -15.55
N ASP A 14 -10.81 12.69 -16.69
CA ASP A 14 -12.25 12.47 -16.76
C ASP A 14 -12.63 10.98 -16.65
N ILE A 15 -11.67 10.08 -16.82
CA ILE A 15 -11.87 8.64 -16.69
C ILE A 15 -11.39 8.21 -15.29
N VAL A 16 -12.34 7.75 -14.47
CA VAL A 16 -12.06 7.26 -13.12
C VAL A 16 -12.77 5.92 -12.92
N TYR A 17 -12.10 5.05 -12.23
CA TYR A 17 -12.62 3.75 -11.79
C TYR A 17 -12.73 3.73 -10.28
N PHE A 18 -13.75 3.12 -9.75
CA PHE A 18 -13.79 2.77 -8.32
C PHE A 18 -14.56 1.47 -8.09
N GLU A 19 -14.27 0.88 -6.96
CA GLU A 19 -15.02 -0.26 -6.42
C GLU A 19 -15.90 0.18 -5.28
N SER A 20 -17.11 -0.38 -5.20
CA SER A 20 -17.99 -0.26 -4.05
C SER A 20 -18.86 -1.50 -3.90
N ASN A 21 -18.75 -2.17 -2.74
CA ASN A 21 -19.52 -3.37 -2.37
C ASN A 21 -19.36 -4.55 -3.35
N GLY A 22 -18.20 -4.71 -3.95
CA GLY A 22 -17.89 -5.79 -4.90
C GLY A 22 -18.20 -5.45 -6.36
N ASP A 23 -18.83 -4.30 -6.64
CA ASP A 23 -19.13 -3.84 -7.98
C ASP A 23 -18.12 -2.80 -8.45
N LEU A 24 -17.76 -2.84 -9.72
CA LEU A 24 -16.88 -1.89 -10.36
C LEU A 24 -17.66 -0.80 -11.10
N PHE A 25 -17.24 0.43 -10.93
CA PHE A 25 -17.84 1.58 -11.58
C PHE A 25 -16.80 2.38 -12.36
N LYS A 26 -17.26 2.96 -13.49
CA LYS A 26 -16.45 3.82 -14.34
C LYS A 26 -17.21 5.10 -14.68
N THR A 27 -16.52 6.23 -14.64
CA THR A 27 -16.94 7.47 -15.28
C THR A 27 -16.08 7.77 -16.50
N ASN A 28 -16.62 8.53 -17.46
CA ASN A 28 -15.89 9.09 -18.60
C ASN A 28 -16.08 10.61 -18.70
N ASP A 29 -16.63 11.24 -17.64
CA ASP A 29 -17.02 12.65 -17.60
C ASP A 29 -16.68 13.33 -16.27
N GLY A 30 -15.59 12.90 -15.63
CA GLY A 30 -15.10 13.49 -14.38
C GLY A 30 -16.02 13.27 -13.18
N GLY A 31 -16.76 12.18 -13.17
CA GLY A 31 -17.63 11.81 -12.05
C GLY A 31 -19.04 12.38 -12.13
N LEU A 32 -19.43 13.03 -13.23
CA LEU A 32 -20.81 13.52 -13.41
C LEU A 32 -21.80 12.36 -13.61
N THR A 33 -21.39 11.32 -14.34
CA THR A 33 -22.17 10.09 -14.48
C THR A 33 -21.29 8.86 -14.27
N TRP A 34 -21.87 7.79 -13.74
CA TRP A 34 -21.19 6.54 -13.45
C TRP A 34 -21.92 5.37 -14.08
N SER A 35 -21.18 4.44 -14.62
CA SER A 35 -21.68 3.19 -15.17
C SER A 35 -21.03 2.03 -14.45
N GLU A 36 -21.82 1.06 -14.05
CA GLU A 36 -21.31 -0.23 -13.59
C GLU A 36 -20.62 -0.94 -14.76
N ILE A 37 -19.45 -1.52 -14.49
CA ILE A 37 -18.63 -2.24 -15.46
C ILE A 37 -18.22 -3.60 -14.89
N GLY A 38 -17.55 -4.40 -15.71
CA GLY A 38 -17.15 -5.76 -15.36
C GLY A 38 -18.14 -6.79 -15.87
N ASP A 39 -17.65 -8.00 -16.00
CA ASP A 39 -18.46 -9.14 -16.38
C ASP A 39 -19.05 -9.87 -15.17
N ALA A 40 -19.78 -10.97 -15.41
CA ALA A 40 -20.40 -11.75 -14.35
C ALA A 40 -19.43 -12.37 -13.32
N SER A 41 -18.11 -12.33 -13.57
CA SER A 41 -17.09 -12.79 -12.61
C SER A 41 -16.93 -11.84 -11.43
N PHE A 42 -17.32 -10.56 -11.61
CA PHE A 42 -17.28 -9.52 -10.57
C PHE A 42 -18.60 -9.30 -9.82
N GLN A 43 -19.71 -9.69 -10.41
CA GLN A 43 -21.05 -9.47 -9.84
C GLN A 43 -21.38 -10.50 -8.76
N SER A 44 -20.67 -10.45 -7.63
CA SER A 44 -21.00 -11.27 -6.46
C SER A 44 -20.77 -10.46 -5.17
N GLU A 45 -21.76 -10.49 -4.29
CA GLU A 45 -21.73 -9.77 -2.99
C GLU A 45 -20.51 -10.13 -2.10
N ASP A 46 -19.81 -11.22 -2.41
CA ASP A 46 -18.63 -11.69 -1.68
C ASP A 46 -17.31 -11.23 -2.33
N HIS A 47 -17.35 -10.43 -3.40
CA HIS A 47 -16.15 -9.92 -4.05
C HIS A 47 -15.67 -8.65 -3.33
N ASN A 48 -14.49 -8.70 -2.74
CA ASN A 48 -13.88 -7.58 -2.03
C ASN A 48 -12.59 -7.20 -2.77
N VAL A 49 -12.69 -6.19 -3.61
CA VAL A 49 -11.54 -5.61 -4.32
C VAL A 49 -10.68 -4.84 -3.30
N LYS A 50 -9.38 -5.02 -3.39
CA LYS A 50 -8.39 -4.39 -2.51
C LYS A 50 -7.69 -3.23 -3.21
N ASP A 51 -7.36 -3.43 -4.49
CA ASP A 51 -6.63 -2.44 -5.27
C ASP A 51 -6.98 -2.53 -6.75
N ILE A 52 -6.94 -1.39 -7.46
CA ILE A 52 -7.08 -1.26 -8.91
C ILE A 52 -5.95 -0.37 -9.39
N VAL A 53 -5.16 -0.87 -10.33
CA VAL A 53 -4.02 -0.14 -10.90
C VAL A 53 -4.08 -0.15 -12.42
N MET A 54 -3.87 1.01 -13.04
CA MET A 54 -3.82 1.17 -14.48
C MET A 54 -2.39 1.06 -15.01
N HIS A 55 -2.22 0.44 -16.17
CA HIS A 55 -0.96 0.46 -16.88
C HIS A 55 -0.55 1.92 -17.24
N PRO A 56 0.68 2.37 -16.95
CA PRO A 56 1.06 3.78 -17.00
C PRO A 56 1.00 4.45 -18.38
N SER A 57 0.86 3.67 -19.46
CA SER A 57 0.79 4.17 -20.83
C SER A 57 -0.28 3.50 -21.71
N ILE A 58 -1.05 2.56 -21.18
CA ILE A 58 -2.13 1.85 -21.91
C ILE A 58 -3.40 1.90 -21.07
N SER A 59 -4.22 2.94 -21.27
CA SER A 59 -5.43 3.19 -20.47
C SER A 59 -6.49 2.08 -20.53
N SER A 60 -6.40 1.18 -21.50
CA SER A 60 -7.29 0.00 -21.57
C SER A 60 -6.79 -1.19 -20.75
N GLU A 61 -5.56 -1.14 -20.24
CA GLU A 61 -4.97 -2.23 -19.46
C GLU A 61 -5.02 -1.91 -17.96
N LEU A 62 -5.75 -2.74 -17.22
CA LEU A 62 -5.99 -2.60 -15.79
C LEU A 62 -5.64 -3.89 -15.07
N TYR A 63 -5.20 -3.76 -13.84
CA TYR A 63 -4.94 -4.83 -12.92
C TYR A 63 -5.80 -4.65 -11.66
N LEU A 64 -6.21 -5.76 -11.07
CA LEU A 64 -7.06 -5.73 -9.90
C LEU A 64 -6.68 -6.86 -8.95
N SER A 65 -6.52 -6.53 -7.67
CA SER A 65 -6.37 -7.47 -6.57
C SER A 65 -7.65 -7.56 -5.75
N SER A 66 -7.96 -8.75 -5.26
CA SER A 66 -9.16 -9.00 -4.48
C SER A 66 -9.01 -10.21 -3.55
N ASN A 67 -10.03 -10.46 -2.72
CA ASN A 67 -10.13 -11.67 -1.90
C ASN A 67 -10.33 -12.97 -2.73
N ARG A 68 -10.50 -12.87 -4.04
CA ARG A 68 -10.74 -14.01 -4.95
C ARG A 68 -9.61 -14.28 -5.91
N GLY A 69 -8.85 -13.25 -6.29
CA GLY A 69 -7.79 -13.43 -7.27
C GLY A 69 -7.08 -12.13 -7.61
N PHE A 70 -6.06 -12.30 -8.43
CA PHE A 70 -5.44 -11.24 -9.21
C PHE A 70 -5.98 -11.31 -10.64
N PHE A 71 -6.52 -10.19 -11.13
CA PHE A 71 -7.18 -10.11 -12.42
C PHE A 71 -6.52 -9.08 -13.32
N LYS A 72 -6.63 -9.30 -14.62
CA LYS A 72 -6.18 -8.38 -15.67
C LYS A 72 -7.31 -8.11 -16.67
N SER A 73 -7.49 -6.84 -17.02
CA SER A 73 -8.33 -6.38 -18.14
C SER A 73 -7.46 -5.74 -19.23
N THR A 74 -7.84 -5.89 -20.49
CA THR A 74 -7.20 -5.23 -21.63
C THR A 74 -8.18 -4.37 -22.45
N ASP A 75 -9.40 -4.18 -21.94
CA ASP A 75 -10.49 -3.46 -22.62
C ASP A 75 -11.16 -2.39 -21.75
N GLY A 76 -10.39 -1.85 -20.78
CA GLY A 76 -10.85 -0.76 -19.91
C GLY A 76 -11.84 -1.21 -18.85
N GLY A 77 -11.68 -2.43 -18.33
CA GLY A 77 -12.44 -2.98 -17.23
C GLY A 77 -13.76 -3.63 -17.64
N LEU A 78 -14.03 -3.80 -18.95
CA LEU A 78 -15.27 -4.44 -19.40
C LEU A 78 -15.25 -5.96 -19.20
N ASN A 79 -14.11 -6.59 -19.48
CA ASN A 79 -13.88 -8.01 -19.25
C ASN A 79 -12.58 -8.21 -18.47
N TRP A 80 -12.59 -9.23 -17.61
CA TRP A 80 -11.46 -9.55 -16.74
C TRP A 80 -11.03 -11.01 -16.90
N THR A 81 -9.72 -11.21 -16.88
CA THR A 81 -9.11 -12.54 -16.89
C THR A 81 -8.48 -12.78 -15.53
N GLU A 82 -8.89 -13.84 -14.84
CA GLU A 82 -8.22 -14.29 -13.63
C GLU A 82 -6.83 -14.85 -14.00
N ILE A 83 -5.79 -14.28 -13.41
CA ILE A 83 -4.39 -14.69 -13.61
C ILE A 83 -3.93 -15.61 -12.50
N MET A 84 -4.35 -15.33 -11.27
CA MET A 84 -4.06 -16.15 -10.09
C MET A 84 -5.27 -16.16 -9.15
N ASP A 85 -5.55 -17.32 -8.55
CA ASP A 85 -6.59 -17.50 -7.54
C ASP A 85 -6.08 -17.17 -6.11
N GLY A 86 -7.00 -16.82 -5.22
CA GLY A 86 -6.75 -16.57 -3.81
C GLY A 86 -6.85 -15.09 -3.42
N GLU A 87 -6.48 -14.76 -2.19
CA GLU A 87 -6.55 -13.40 -1.68
C GLU A 87 -5.28 -12.62 -2.01
N PHE A 88 -5.44 -11.48 -2.70
CA PHE A 88 -4.37 -10.54 -3.02
C PHE A 88 -4.69 -9.16 -2.43
N GLN A 89 -3.66 -8.42 -1.98
CA GLN A 89 -3.82 -7.14 -1.30
C GLN A 89 -3.38 -5.96 -2.17
N GLU A 90 -2.14 -5.94 -2.60
CA GLU A 90 -1.44 -4.79 -3.12
C GLU A 90 -0.98 -5.03 -4.56
N ILE A 91 -0.90 -3.99 -5.37
CA ILE A 91 -0.34 -4.03 -6.73
C ILE A 91 0.58 -2.83 -6.93
N GLU A 92 1.82 -3.10 -7.31
CA GLU A 92 2.76 -2.06 -7.73
C GLU A 92 3.33 -2.34 -9.12
N ILE A 93 3.47 -1.29 -9.91
CA ILE A 93 4.12 -1.36 -11.23
C ILE A 93 5.49 -0.70 -11.13
N ASN A 94 6.53 -1.37 -11.61
CA ASN A 94 7.86 -0.78 -11.64
C ASN A 94 7.87 0.50 -12.49
N PRO A 95 8.28 1.65 -11.93
CA PRO A 95 8.15 2.95 -12.60
C PRO A 95 9.01 3.12 -13.85
N SER A 96 9.99 2.24 -14.08
CA SER A 96 10.84 2.25 -15.29
C SER A 96 10.50 1.15 -16.29
N ASN A 97 9.73 0.14 -15.89
CA ASN A 97 9.41 -1.02 -16.72
C ASN A 97 8.03 -1.57 -16.40
N ALA A 98 7.03 -1.15 -17.14
CA ALA A 98 5.63 -1.55 -16.95
C ALA A 98 5.34 -3.04 -17.21
N LEU A 99 6.31 -3.83 -17.69
CA LEU A 99 6.20 -5.29 -17.73
C LEU A 99 6.46 -5.94 -16.36
N MET A 100 7.03 -5.17 -15.42
CA MET A 100 7.32 -5.66 -14.07
C MET A 100 6.23 -5.20 -13.11
N LEU A 101 5.51 -6.17 -12.56
CA LEU A 101 4.48 -5.95 -11.54
C LEU A 101 4.81 -6.73 -10.29
N TYR A 102 4.35 -6.22 -9.17
CA TYR A 102 4.51 -6.79 -7.86
C TYR A 102 3.16 -6.89 -7.17
N THR A 103 2.94 -7.97 -6.43
CA THR A 103 1.69 -8.13 -5.65
C THR A 103 1.92 -9.00 -4.43
N ILE A 104 1.04 -8.86 -3.45
CA ILE A 104 1.06 -9.60 -2.19
C ILE A 104 -0.12 -10.55 -2.15
N LYS A 105 0.16 -11.85 -1.99
CA LYS A 105 -0.86 -12.87 -1.73
C LYS A 105 -0.93 -13.19 -0.25
N VAL A 106 -2.13 -13.26 0.29
CA VAL A 106 -2.37 -13.75 1.66
C VAL A 106 -2.62 -15.25 1.63
N VAL A 107 -1.92 -16.00 2.46
CA VAL A 107 -2.05 -17.45 2.55
C VAL A 107 -2.07 -17.85 4.02
N ASP A 108 -3.22 -18.20 4.54
CA ASP A 108 -3.44 -18.50 5.97
C ASP A 108 -2.97 -17.32 6.86
N ASN A 109 -1.90 -17.52 7.64
CA ASN A 109 -1.35 -16.54 8.56
C ASN A 109 -0.08 -15.85 8.05
N ARG A 110 0.21 -15.92 6.73
CA ARG A 110 1.40 -15.34 6.12
C ARG A 110 1.07 -14.62 4.82
N THR A 111 2.02 -13.83 4.36
CA THR A 111 1.99 -13.19 3.05
C THR A 111 3.09 -13.77 2.15
N GLU A 112 2.85 -13.73 0.86
CA GLU A 112 3.78 -14.17 -0.18
C GLU A 112 3.94 -13.04 -1.19
N PHE A 113 5.19 -12.69 -1.51
CA PHE A 113 5.49 -11.68 -2.52
C PHE A 113 5.63 -12.34 -3.90
N TYR A 114 4.89 -11.81 -4.86
CA TYR A 114 4.87 -12.28 -6.25
C TYR A 114 5.39 -11.19 -7.20
N LYS A 115 6.17 -11.60 -8.19
CA LYS A 115 6.72 -10.75 -9.25
C LYS A 115 6.31 -11.26 -10.62
N SER A 116 5.81 -10.36 -11.47
CA SER A 116 5.66 -10.55 -12.92
C SER A 116 6.77 -9.83 -13.67
N THR A 117 7.15 -10.35 -14.82
CA THR A 117 8.07 -9.73 -15.78
C THR A 117 7.49 -9.70 -17.21
N ASP A 118 6.20 -10.01 -17.34
CA ASP A 118 5.50 -10.15 -18.62
C ASP A 118 4.19 -9.36 -18.68
N GLY A 119 4.12 -8.26 -17.92
CA GLY A 119 2.94 -7.38 -17.88
C GLY A 119 1.75 -8.01 -17.17
N GLY A 120 1.99 -8.76 -16.09
CA GLY A 120 0.93 -9.36 -15.29
C GLY A 120 0.25 -10.58 -15.94
N ASN A 121 0.84 -11.18 -17.00
CA ASN A 121 0.28 -12.39 -17.60
C ASN A 121 0.67 -13.66 -16.82
N SER A 122 1.78 -13.61 -16.09
CA SER A 122 2.17 -14.65 -15.13
C SER A 122 3.00 -14.07 -14.00
N PHE A 123 3.03 -14.76 -12.86
CA PHE A 123 3.77 -14.35 -11.68
C PHE A 123 4.59 -15.49 -11.09
N THR A 124 5.71 -15.13 -10.47
CA THR A 124 6.57 -16.05 -9.73
C THR A 124 6.75 -15.59 -8.30
N ILE A 125 6.62 -16.52 -7.35
CA ILE A 125 6.86 -16.23 -5.93
C ILE A 125 8.35 -15.96 -5.70
N GLN A 126 8.66 -14.95 -4.87
CA GLN A 126 10.00 -14.61 -4.42
C GLN A 126 10.09 -14.80 -2.91
N THR A 127 10.94 -15.72 -2.48
CA THR A 127 11.00 -16.13 -1.05
C THR A 127 12.28 -15.72 -0.34
N ALA A 128 13.30 -15.29 -1.08
CA ALA A 128 14.61 -14.98 -0.50
C ALA A 128 14.54 -13.76 0.43
N GLY A 129 14.62 -13.99 1.75
CA GLY A 129 14.53 -12.95 2.78
C GLY A 129 13.13 -12.37 3.02
N TRP A 130 12.09 -12.81 2.29
CA TRP A 130 10.72 -12.42 2.57
C TRP A 130 10.31 -12.88 3.97
N PRO A 131 9.67 -12.02 4.78
CA PRO A 131 9.27 -12.37 6.13
C PRO A 131 8.31 -13.55 6.15
N ASN A 132 8.55 -14.48 7.06
CA ASN A 132 7.71 -15.66 7.21
C ASN A 132 7.46 -15.93 8.70
N PRO A 133 6.20 -16.01 9.15
CA PRO A 133 5.86 -16.39 10.51
C PRO A 133 6.50 -17.71 10.92
N THR A 134 7.12 -17.77 12.09
CA THR A 134 7.86 -18.93 12.57
C THR A 134 7.28 -19.52 13.85
N GLY A 135 6.56 -18.73 14.62
CA GLY A 135 5.94 -19.11 15.88
C GLY A 135 4.48 -19.53 15.72
N PRO A 136 3.92 -20.28 16.69
CA PRO A 136 2.54 -20.75 16.63
C PRO A 136 1.48 -19.60 16.74
N ASN A 137 1.90 -18.44 17.23
CA ASN A 137 1.06 -17.24 17.36
C ASN A 137 1.53 -16.10 16.45
N ASP A 138 2.53 -16.35 15.61
CA ASP A 138 3.01 -15.37 14.67
C ASP A 138 2.11 -15.39 13.43
N HIS A 139 1.71 -14.21 12.97
CA HIS A 139 0.93 -14.06 11.74
C HIS A 139 1.19 -12.71 11.10
N GLN A 140 1.05 -12.66 9.80
CA GLN A 140 0.98 -11.44 9.02
C GLN A 140 -0.46 -11.21 8.59
N GLU A 141 -0.92 -9.96 8.62
CA GLU A 141 -2.28 -9.60 8.21
C GLU A 141 -2.27 -8.76 6.94
N ARG A 142 -1.45 -7.73 6.90
CA ARG A 142 -1.38 -6.80 5.77
C ARG A 142 0.08 -6.46 5.46
N VAL A 143 0.35 -6.28 4.18
CA VAL A 143 1.64 -5.77 3.70
C VAL A 143 1.37 -4.70 2.66
N GLU A 144 1.92 -3.53 2.88
CA GLU A 144 2.02 -2.47 1.88
C GLU A 144 3.40 -2.51 1.25
N ILE A 145 3.46 -2.37 -0.06
CA ILE A 145 4.72 -2.24 -0.80
C ILE A 145 4.75 -0.88 -1.50
N ALA A 146 5.94 -0.33 -1.68
CA ALA A 146 6.12 0.93 -2.39
C ALA A 146 7.36 0.92 -3.26
N VAL A 147 7.24 1.48 -4.45
CA VAL A 147 8.30 1.68 -5.44
C VAL A 147 8.56 3.17 -5.64
N THR A 148 9.70 3.52 -6.23
CA THR A 148 10.03 4.93 -6.50
C THR A 148 10.73 5.10 -7.85
N PRO A 149 10.41 6.14 -8.63
CA PRO A 149 11.14 6.48 -9.85
C PRO A 149 12.57 6.95 -9.57
N ALA A 150 12.88 7.40 -8.35
CA ALA A 150 14.24 7.79 -7.94
C ALA A 150 15.24 6.63 -8.05
N ASN A 151 14.80 5.42 -7.76
CA ASN A 151 15.56 4.18 -7.98
C ASN A 151 14.60 3.00 -8.18
N PRO A 152 14.26 2.64 -9.42
CA PRO A 152 13.30 1.58 -9.73
C PRO A 152 13.68 0.17 -9.28
N SER A 153 14.93 -0.06 -8.85
CA SER A 153 15.35 -1.35 -8.30
C SER A 153 14.97 -1.54 -6.84
N LEU A 154 14.62 -0.44 -6.14
CA LEU A 154 14.21 -0.50 -4.75
C LEU A 154 12.70 -0.77 -4.63
N ILE A 155 12.38 -1.66 -3.70
CA ILE A 155 11.02 -1.89 -3.24
C ILE A 155 11.07 -1.95 -1.71
N TYR A 156 10.23 -1.17 -1.06
CA TYR A 156 10.04 -1.23 0.38
C TYR A 156 8.77 -1.98 0.72
N ALA A 157 8.77 -2.66 1.85
CA ALA A 157 7.58 -3.34 2.35
C ALA A 157 7.41 -3.04 3.85
N ASN A 158 6.21 -2.64 4.23
CA ASN A 158 5.75 -2.60 5.61
C ASN A 158 4.84 -3.80 5.85
N ALA A 159 5.32 -4.79 6.56
CA ALA A 159 4.52 -5.92 7.01
C ALA A 159 3.90 -5.63 8.37
N THR A 160 2.63 -5.96 8.55
CA THR A 160 1.90 -5.83 9.82
C THR A 160 1.39 -7.18 10.31
N GLY A 161 1.18 -7.30 11.60
CA GLY A 161 0.73 -8.54 12.23
C GLY A 161 1.28 -8.73 13.63
N SER A 162 1.46 -9.98 14.04
CA SER A 162 2.00 -10.34 15.36
C SER A 162 3.17 -11.30 15.27
N ALA A 163 4.22 -11.05 16.04
CA ALA A 163 5.36 -11.93 16.15
C ALA A 163 6.11 -11.75 17.48
N ASN A 164 6.69 -12.82 18.00
CA ASN A 164 7.57 -12.81 19.19
C ASN A 164 6.97 -12.09 20.40
N GLY A 165 5.63 -12.11 20.54
CA GLY A 165 4.91 -11.50 21.66
C GLY A 165 4.67 -9.99 21.54
N GLY A 166 4.89 -9.41 20.34
CA GLY A 166 4.45 -8.05 19.96
C GLY A 166 3.46 -8.09 18.82
N SER A 167 2.64 -7.06 18.67
CA SER A 167 1.69 -6.89 17.58
C SER A 167 1.68 -5.44 17.04
N GLY A 168 1.28 -5.27 15.78
CA GLY A 168 1.28 -4.01 15.06
C GLY A 168 2.24 -4.04 13.88
N THR A 169 3.37 -3.34 13.94
CA THR A 169 4.44 -3.47 12.96
C THR A 169 5.06 -4.86 13.06
N TYR A 170 5.01 -5.64 11.99
CA TYR A 170 5.69 -6.93 11.90
C TYR A 170 7.16 -6.74 11.51
N GLY A 171 7.42 -5.84 10.57
CA GLY A 171 8.77 -5.43 10.16
C GLY A 171 8.77 -4.59 8.90
N ILE A 172 9.83 -3.80 8.75
CA ILE A 172 10.15 -3.04 7.53
C ILE A 172 11.22 -3.79 6.76
N TYR A 173 10.99 -3.99 5.47
CA TYR A 173 11.87 -4.74 4.59
C TYR A 173 12.22 -3.93 3.34
N LEU A 174 13.42 -4.16 2.81
CA LEU A 174 13.94 -3.54 1.58
C LEU A 174 14.43 -4.62 0.62
N SER A 175 13.98 -4.54 -0.62
CA SER A 175 14.62 -5.17 -1.76
C SER A 175 15.42 -4.13 -2.55
N GLN A 176 16.63 -4.50 -2.99
CA GLN A 176 17.49 -3.67 -3.85
C GLN A 176 17.69 -4.27 -5.26
N ASP A 177 16.93 -5.33 -5.56
CA ASP A 177 17.04 -6.13 -6.76
C ASP A 177 15.66 -6.45 -7.38
N GLU A 178 14.79 -5.43 -7.35
CA GLU A 178 13.45 -5.52 -7.96
C GLU A 178 12.61 -6.66 -7.36
N GLY A 179 12.68 -6.86 -6.05
CA GLY A 179 11.90 -7.85 -5.33
C GLY A 179 12.45 -9.28 -5.38
N THR A 180 13.65 -9.50 -5.90
CA THR A 180 14.24 -10.84 -5.97
C THR A 180 14.71 -11.34 -4.60
N SER A 181 15.24 -10.43 -3.76
CA SER A 181 15.60 -10.72 -2.38
C SER A 181 15.28 -9.56 -1.45
N TRP A 182 15.10 -9.85 -0.16
CA TRP A 182 14.66 -8.92 0.85
C TRP A 182 15.58 -8.91 2.07
N THR A 183 15.78 -7.73 2.65
CA THR A 183 16.53 -7.51 3.89
C THR A 183 15.67 -6.77 4.90
N PHE A 184 15.68 -7.25 6.15
CA PHE A 184 15.05 -6.55 7.26
C PHE A 184 15.77 -5.23 7.55
N GLN A 185 15.03 -4.14 7.67
CA GLN A 185 15.57 -2.82 7.97
C GLN A 185 15.39 -2.45 9.43
N CYS A 186 14.16 -2.51 9.92
CA CYS A 186 13.89 -2.21 11.32
C CYS A 186 12.52 -2.73 11.77
N CYS A 187 12.35 -2.61 13.02
CA CYS A 187 11.11 -2.40 13.75
C CYS A 187 10.18 -3.61 13.79
N GLY A 188 9.35 -3.64 14.83
CA GLY A 188 8.27 -4.59 14.92
C GLY A 188 8.62 -5.96 15.50
N GLY A 189 7.68 -6.86 15.42
CA GLY A 189 7.75 -8.17 16.04
C GLY A 189 8.82 -9.08 15.47
N GLN A 190 9.16 -8.96 14.19
CA GLN A 190 10.17 -9.79 13.53
C GLN A 190 11.39 -8.98 13.07
N PRO A 191 12.59 -9.30 13.59
CA PRO A 191 12.91 -10.34 14.59
C PRO A 191 12.92 -9.82 16.04
N ALA A 192 12.59 -8.57 16.29
CA ALA A 192 12.94 -7.88 17.53
C ALA A 192 12.00 -8.15 18.72
N GLY A 193 10.73 -8.50 18.49
CA GLY A 193 9.77 -8.81 19.55
C GLY A 193 8.90 -7.63 20.00
N PRO A 194 8.53 -7.53 21.28
CA PRO A 194 7.59 -6.52 21.76
C PRO A 194 8.06 -5.08 21.53
N PRO A 195 7.14 -4.13 21.34
CA PRO A 195 7.47 -2.71 21.17
C PRO A 195 8.27 -2.11 22.33
N SER A 196 9.15 -1.17 21.99
CA SER A 196 9.98 -0.40 22.93
C SER A 196 10.60 0.79 22.20
N LEU A 197 11.26 1.72 22.91
CA LEU A 197 12.00 2.84 22.32
C LEU A 197 13.08 2.43 21.28
N THR A 198 13.53 1.18 21.31
CA THR A 198 14.53 0.64 20.36
C THR A 198 13.94 -0.32 19.36
N ASN A 199 12.64 -0.61 19.46
CA ASN A 199 11.88 -1.47 18.58
C ASN A 199 10.45 -0.93 18.45
N ILE A 200 10.30 0.16 17.70
CA ILE A 200 9.07 0.91 17.64
C ILE A 200 7.95 0.17 16.88
N ASN A 201 6.73 0.37 17.36
CA ASN A 201 5.51 -0.03 16.66
C ASN A 201 4.87 1.19 16.00
N MET A 202 4.91 1.27 14.68
CA MET A 202 4.37 2.41 13.94
C MET A 202 2.86 2.32 13.68
N MET A 203 2.23 1.18 14.02
CA MET A 203 0.79 0.95 13.86
C MET A 203 -0.03 1.34 15.09
N GLY A 204 0.65 1.69 16.20
CA GLY A 204 0.02 2.08 17.46
C GLY A 204 -0.35 3.55 17.53
N TRP A 205 -0.87 3.96 18.70
CA TRP A 205 -1.35 5.33 18.96
C TRP A 205 -0.27 6.26 19.52
N ASP A 206 0.81 5.68 20.03
CA ASP A 206 1.91 6.42 20.66
C ASP A 206 2.92 6.90 19.63
N LYS A 207 3.37 8.16 19.75
CA LYS A 207 4.35 8.73 18.81
C LYS A 207 5.79 8.28 19.05
N GLU A 208 6.08 7.70 20.19
CA GLU A 208 7.33 7.05 20.51
C GLU A 208 7.35 5.57 20.06
N GLY A 209 6.18 5.02 19.69
CA GLY A 209 6.04 3.66 19.18
C GLY A 209 6.21 2.57 20.23
N GLU A 210 5.93 2.87 21.52
CA GLU A 210 6.10 1.92 22.63
C GLU A 210 4.86 1.07 22.91
N ASP A 211 3.69 1.43 22.40
CA ASP A 211 2.46 0.69 22.62
C ASP A 211 2.37 -0.56 21.72
N ASP A 212 1.80 -1.63 22.27
CA ASP A 212 1.55 -2.89 21.58
C ASP A 212 0.17 -2.84 20.88
N GLY A 213 0.05 -3.46 19.71
CA GLY A 213 -1.18 -3.48 18.93
C GLY A 213 -1.35 -2.31 17.98
N GLY A 214 -2.56 -1.76 17.89
CA GLY A 214 -2.92 -0.70 16.95
C GLY A 214 -3.90 -1.17 15.89
N GLN A 215 -4.08 -0.35 14.85
CA GLN A 215 -5.07 -0.59 13.78
C GLN A 215 -4.43 -1.20 12.52
N TYR A 216 -3.38 -1.99 12.66
CA TYR A 216 -2.52 -2.54 11.61
C TYR A 216 -3.22 -3.39 10.54
N TYR A 217 -4.45 -3.78 10.77
CA TYR A 217 -5.33 -4.45 9.80
C TYR A 217 -6.17 -3.46 8.99
N TYR A 218 -6.31 -2.22 9.45
CA TYR A 218 -7.21 -1.20 8.91
C TYR A 218 -6.46 -0.04 8.25
N ASP A 219 -5.57 0.62 9.00
CA ASP A 219 -4.86 1.82 8.57
C ASP A 219 -3.42 1.48 8.22
N VAL A 220 -3.12 1.36 6.95
CA VAL A 220 -1.74 1.16 6.49
C VAL A 220 -1.56 1.87 5.16
N GLY A 221 -0.55 2.73 5.08
CA GLY A 221 -0.13 3.36 3.84
C GLY A 221 1.39 3.47 3.80
N LEU A 222 2.01 3.32 2.64
CA LEU A 222 3.44 3.43 2.45
C LEU A 222 3.76 4.14 1.14
N ALA A 223 4.63 5.14 1.18
CA ALA A 223 5.14 5.78 -0.02
C ALA A 223 6.62 6.11 0.09
N VAL A 224 7.32 6.09 -1.03
CA VAL A 224 8.73 6.49 -1.16
C VAL A 224 8.81 7.78 -1.94
N ASP A 225 9.62 8.73 -1.47
CA ASP A 225 9.83 10.01 -2.13
C ASP A 225 10.36 9.81 -3.57
N PRO A 226 9.74 10.45 -4.58
CA PRO A 226 10.09 10.25 -5.99
C PRO A 226 11.45 10.85 -6.39
N VAL A 227 12.11 11.60 -5.50
CA VAL A 227 13.42 12.24 -5.73
C VAL A 227 14.49 11.66 -4.82
N ASN A 228 14.14 11.36 -3.57
CA ASN A 228 15.04 10.76 -2.58
C ASN A 228 14.60 9.34 -2.23
N PRO A 229 15.23 8.29 -2.77
CA PRO A 229 14.80 6.92 -2.56
C PRO A 229 14.98 6.40 -1.13
N ASP A 230 15.73 7.12 -0.28
CA ASP A 230 15.94 6.76 1.12
C ASP A 230 14.90 7.42 2.06
N LYS A 231 14.02 8.28 1.50
CA LYS A 231 12.96 8.94 2.26
C LYS A 231 11.62 8.24 2.07
N LEU A 232 11.06 7.80 3.19
CA LEU A 232 9.81 7.07 3.23
C LEU A 232 8.78 7.77 4.13
N HIS A 233 7.52 7.61 3.76
CA HIS A 233 6.36 8.00 4.54
C HIS A 233 5.50 6.76 4.81
N LEU A 234 5.17 6.54 6.07
CA LEU A 234 4.33 5.42 6.49
C LEU A 234 3.16 5.96 7.30
N GLY A 235 1.98 5.44 7.01
CA GLY A 235 0.73 5.73 7.67
C GLY A 235 0.24 4.54 8.48
N GLY A 236 -0.28 4.84 9.63
CA GLY A 236 -1.10 4.02 10.49
C GLY A 236 -2.02 4.97 11.21
N VAL A 237 -2.17 4.85 12.52
CA VAL A 237 -2.85 5.88 13.32
C VAL A 237 -2.10 7.22 13.27
N ASN A 238 -0.77 7.16 13.17
CA ASN A 238 0.10 8.32 13.01
C ASN A 238 0.82 8.30 11.65
N HIS A 239 1.31 9.47 11.24
CA HIS A 239 2.23 9.61 10.12
C HIS A 239 3.67 9.48 10.62
N TRP A 240 4.45 8.60 9.98
CA TRP A 240 5.84 8.34 10.28
C TRP A 240 6.73 8.65 9.08
N VAL A 241 7.94 9.13 9.34
CA VAL A 241 8.92 9.49 8.31
C VAL A 241 10.26 8.83 8.61
N SER A 242 10.83 8.17 7.60
CA SER A 242 12.23 7.74 7.58
C SER A 242 13.01 8.57 6.57
N ASN A 243 14.31 8.84 6.85
CA ASN A 243 15.23 9.50 5.93
C ASN A 243 16.49 8.64 5.67
N ASP A 244 16.45 7.37 6.03
CA ASP A 244 17.61 6.46 5.99
C ASP A 244 17.19 5.06 5.51
N ALA A 245 16.34 5.01 4.47
CA ALA A 245 15.90 3.77 3.84
C ALA A 245 15.14 2.83 4.79
N GLY A 246 14.36 3.37 5.72
CA GLY A 246 13.51 2.60 6.62
C GLY A 246 14.22 2.05 7.86
N VAL A 247 15.48 2.49 8.14
CA VAL A 247 16.23 2.04 9.31
C VAL A 247 15.79 2.72 10.59
N THR A 248 15.54 4.04 10.54
CA THR A 248 14.99 4.79 11.68
C THR A 248 13.76 5.59 11.26
N TRP A 249 12.86 5.79 12.21
CA TRP A 249 11.58 6.46 11.96
C TRP A 249 11.29 7.49 13.06
N VAL A 250 10.64 8.56 12.64
CA VAL A 250 10.14 9.61 13.53
C VAL A 250 8.68 9.89 13.21
N CYS A 251 7.87 10.16 14.22
CA CYS A 251 6.51 10.69 14.10
C CYS A 251 6.59 12.22 14.26
N PRO A 252 6.40 13.01 13.20
CA PRO A 252 6.53 14.47 13.25
C PRO A 252 5.51 15.12 14.19
N ALA A 253 4.29 14.56 14.25
CA ALA A 253 3.24 15.00 15.14
C ALA A 253 2.30 13.82 15.44
N LYS A 254 1.86 13.72 16.69
CA LYS A 254 0.86 12.73 17.08
C LYS A 254 -0.51 13.08 16.48
N TRP A 255 -1.32 12.09 16.19
CA TRP A 255 -2.69 12.25 15.71
C TRP A 255 -3.56 13.21 16.55
N SER A 256 -3.20 13.45 17.82
CA SER A 256 -3.88 14.34 18.75
C SER A 256 -3.18 15.70 18.95
N GLU A 257 -2.18 16.05 18.12
CA GLU A 257 -1.39 17.28 18.19
C GLU A 257 -1.65 18.21 16.97
N PRO A 258 -2.89 18.72 16.76
CA PRO A 258 -3.27 19.44 15.53
C PRO A 258 -2.59 20.83 15.37
N ALA A 259 -1.84 21.30 16.35
CA ALA A 259 -1.08 22.53 16.26
C ALA A 259 0.34 22.36 15.72
N GLU A 260 0.82 21.11 15.61
CA GLU A 260 2.16 20.83 15.09
C GLU A 260 2.19 20.90 13.56
N PRO A 261 3.26 21.44 12.96
CA PRO A 261 3.35 21.62 11.50
C PRO A 261 3.19 20.34 10.70
N GLY A 262 3.72 19.23 11.20
CA GLY A 262 3.66 17.90 10.55
C GLY A 262 2.39 17.11 10.84
N TYR A 263 1.36 17.73 11.43
CA TYR A 263 0.13 17.05 11.82
C TYR A 263 -0.65 16.49 10.64
N VAL A 264 -1.04 15.22 10.78
CA VAL A 264 -2.06 14.55 9.98
C VAL A 264 -3.09 13.97 10.94
N HIS A 265 -4.36 14.00 10.57
CA HIS A 265 -5.40 13.34 11.37
C HIS A 265 -5.18 11.83 11.41
N ALA A 266 -5.70 11.17 12.44
CA ALA A 266 -5.59 9.73 12.60
C ALA A 266 -6.16 8.93 11.44
N ASP A 267 -5.76 7.67 11.42
CA ASP A 267 -6.28 6.60 10.58
C ASP A 267 -6.01 6.87 9.10
N ILE A 268 -4.72 6.66 8.73
CA ILE A 268 -4.20 6.93 7.38
C ILE A 268 -4.44 5.71 6.50
N HIS A 269 -5.13 5.92 5.38
CA HIS A 269 -5.53 4.86 4.46
C HIS A 269 -4.71 4.81 3.17
N ASP A 270 -4.17 5.95 2.72
CA ASP A 270 -3.37 6.03 1.50
C ASP A 270 -2.37 7.18 1.59
N ILE A 271 -1.19 6.97 1.02
CA ILE A 271 -0.12 7.97 0.89
C ILE A 271 0.42 7.91 -0.54
N ARG A 272 0.37 9.04 -1.25
CA ARG A 272 0.87 9.11 -2.63
C ARG A 272 1.67 10.38 -2.89
N PHE A 273 2.52 10.33 -3.90
CA PHE A 273 3.19 11.49 -4.46
C PHE A 273 2.60 11.84 -5.82
N PHE A 274 2.23 13.13 -6.00
CA PHE A 274 1.86 13.68 -7.29
C PHE A 274 2.75 14.91 -7.54
N ASP A 275 3.50 14.94 -8.65
CA ASP A 275 4.42 16.04 -9.01
C ASP A 275 5.36 16.45 -7.84
N ASN A 276 5.89 15.50 -7.10
CA ASN A 276 6.70 15.66 -5.88
C ASN A 276 5.97 16.26 -4.67
N GLU A 277 4.67 16.45 -4.73
CA GLU A 277 3.84 16.79 -3.57
C GLU A 277 3.38 15.51 -2.87
N LEU A 278 3.52 15.50 -1.55
CA LEU A 278 3.04 14.40 -0.71
C LEU A 278 1.55 14.59 -0.39
N TRP A 279 0.75 13.59 -0.66
CA TRP A 279 -0.67 13.56 -0.37
C TRP A 279 -0.99 12.41 0.57
N ILE A 280 -1.77 12.68 1.62
CA ILE A 280 -2.17 11.70 2.63
C ILE A 280 -3.68 11.74 2.79
N ALA A 281 -4.33 10.60 2.56
CA ALA A 281 -5.75 10.40 2.81
C ALA A 281 -5.95 9.69 4.16
N CYS A 282 -6.82 10.26 5.01
CA CYS A 282 -7.11 9.76 6.35
C CYS A 282 -8.55 10.04 6.74
N ASP A 283 -9.01 9.55 7.90
CA ASP A 283 -10.37 9.80 8.41
C ASP A 283 -10.69 11.30 8.58
N GLY A 284 -9.67 12.12 8.74
CA GLY A 284 -9.82 13.58 8.82
C GLY A 284 -9.97 14.30 7.48
N GLY A 285 -9.85 13.60 6.36
CA GLY A 285 -9.84 14.12 4.99
C GLY A 285 -8.46 14.00 4.33
N ILE A 286 -8.17 14.91 3.40
CA ILE A 286 -6.92 14.88 2.64
C ILE A 286 -5.96 15.96 3.16
N PHE A 287 -4.71 15.59 3.36
CA PHE A 287 -3.60 16.47 3.72
C PHE A 287 -2.56 16.48 2.61
N MET A 288 -1.89 17.62 2.42
CA MET A 288 -0.89 17.81 1.38
C MET A 288 0.33 18.55 1.92
N SER A 289 1.50 18.17 1.44
CA SER A 289 2.79 18.81 1.72
C SER A 289 3.58 19.05 0.45
N THR A 290 4.19 20.23 0.34
CA THR A 290 5.13 20.61 -0.73
C THR A 290 6.60 20.64 -0.25
N ASP A 291 6.84 20.30 1.03
CA ASP A 291 8.16 20.32 1.66
C ASP A 291 8.56 18.94 2.21
N GLY A 292 7.98 17.89 1.60
CA GLY A 292 8.29 16.50 1.91
C GLY A 292 7.85 16.08 3.32
N GLY A 293 6.67 16.51 3.76
CA GLY A 293 6.06 16.09 4.99
C GLY A 293 6.49 16.86 6.25
N THR A 294 7.29 17.92 6.09
CA THR A 294 7.68 18.77 7.22
C THR A 294 6.50 19.61 7.70
N THR A 295 5.73 20.14 6.74
CA THR A 295 4.49 20.86 7.00
C THR A 295 3.36 20.19 6.23
N MET A 296 2.28 19.85 6.93
CA MET A 296 1.09 19.25 6.36
C MET A 296 -0.07 20.24 6.38
N ASN A 297 -0.78 20.38 5.26
CA ASN A 297 -1.91 21.27 5.13
C ASN A 297 -3.16 20.46 4.78
N LYS A 298 -4.22 20.62 5.57
CA LYS A 298 -5.52 20.01 5.26
C LYS A 298 -6.13 20.68 4.03
N CYS A 299 -6.44 19.90 2.99
CA CYS A 299 -7.15 20.38 1.82
C CYS A 299 -8.59 20.76 2.18
N GLN A 300 -9.04 21.92 1.69
CA GLN A 300 -10.45 22.30 1.79
C GLN A 300 -11.18 21.71 0.58
N VAL A 301 -12.13 20.83 0.83
CA VAL A 301 -13.02 20.24 -0.16
C VAL A 301 -14.31 21.03 -0.22
#